data_5dc00c2d1f762e0f7b9ab80f8c392527
#
_entry.id   5dc00c2d1f762e0f7b9ab80f8c392527
#
_cell.length_a   1.000
_cell.length_b   1.000
_cell.length_c   1.000
_cell.angle_alpha   90.00
_cell.angle_beta   90.00
_cell.angle_gamma   90.00
#
_symmetry.space_group_name_H-M   'P 1'
#
loop_
_entity.id
_entity.type
_entity.pdbx_description
1 polymer ?
#
loop_
_entity_poly.entity_id
_entity_poly.type
_entity_poly.pdbx_seq_one_letter_code
_entity_poly.pdbx_strand_id
1 'polypeptide(L)'
;MTMKRFLIVLFAALPFAGCSDFLDPLPNGHYTDQNLLDYPSMIRGFVEKSYALLPTSYSGGEYVYLDGATDDVVTTAQTNAMRRFAVGSGTPASDPFKTYWIRDYKGIMYANKFLDKFLGLNTRYMIDNEQNLRVQRSLQGDAYALRAWYQLDLLRKWGGKGTDGRLLGFPIVTEPINVFDAEAGDFTRASYDECVEQIL
;
A
#
# COMPACT_ATOMS: atom_id res chain seq x y z
N MET A 1 -48.01 44.35 14.18
CA MET A 1 -47.48 43.40 13.17
C MET A 1 -48.49 42.26 13.06
N THR A 2 -49.18 42.12 11.95
CA THR A 2 -50.31 41.21 11.82
C THR A 2 -49.83 39.75 11.74
N MET A 3 -50.54 38.85 12.41
CA MET A 3 -50.29 37.39 12.51
C MET A 3 -49.92 36.74 11.15
N LYS A 4 -50.48 37.23 10.08
CA LYS A 4 -50.14 36.83 8.70
C LYS A 4 -48.68 37.10 8.30
N ARG A 5 -48.09 38.19 8.74
CA ARG A 5 -46.69 38.54 8.47
C ARG A 5 -45.74 37.67 9.27
N PHE A 6 -46.13 37.23 10.48
CA PHE A 6 -45.34 36.32 11.32
C PHE A 6 -45.30 34.91 10.76
N LEU A 7 -46.44 34.46 10.17
CA LEU A 7 -46.53 33.13 9.49
C LEU A 7 -45.70 33.08 8.22
N ILE A 8 -45.62 34.17 7.45
CA ILE A 8 -44.79 34.23 6.22
C ILE A 8 -43.30 34.20 6.55
N VAL A 9 -42.86 34.86 7.63
CA VAL A 9 -41.46 34.85 8.10
C VAL A 9 -41.07 33.47 8.64
N LEU A 10 -41.98 32.78 9.34
CA LEU A 10 -41.78 31.44 9.85
C LEU A 10 -41.64 30.41 8.72
N PHE A 11 -42.43 30.56 7.65
CA PHE A 11 -42.38 29.67 6.47
C PHE A 11 -41.16 29.92 5.57
N ALA A 12 -40.64 31.15 5.57
CA ALA A 12 -39.42 31.49 4.82
C ALA A 12 -38.11 31.03 5.53
N ALA A 13 -38.17 30.73 6.83
CA ALA A 13 -37.00 30.24 7.61
C ALA A 13 -36.85 28.70 7.57
N LEU A 14 -37.87 27.94 7.15
CA LEU A 14 -37.84 26.48 7.08
C LEU A 14 -36.90 25.87 6.00
N PRO A 15 -36.64 26.50 4.85
CA PRO A 15 -35.72 25.91 3.85
C PRO A 15 -34.22 25.99 4.21
N PHE A 16 -33.85 26.70 5.28
CA PHE A 16 -32.44 26.81 5.70
C PHE A 16 -32.02 25.73 6.71
N ALA A 17 -32.91 24.88 7.16
CA ALA A 17 -32.59 23.69 7.95
C ALA A 17 -32.41 22.45 7.06
N GLY A 18 -31.79 22.61 5.91
CA GLY A 18 -31.37 21.49 5.06
C GLY A 18 -30.26 20.71 5.75
N CYS A 19 -30.45 19.40 5.92
CA CYS A 19 -29.40 18.50 6.37
C CYS A 19 -28.21 18.60 5.41
N SER A 20 -27.09 19.13 5.86
CA SER A 20 -25.83 19.20 5.10
C SER A 20 -25.39 17.82 4.59
N ASP A 21 -25.67 16.78 5.37
CA ASP A 21 -25.32 15.39 5.05
C ASP A 21 -26.06 14.82 3.82
N PHE A 22 -27.18 15.42 3.42
CA PHE A 22 -27.89 14.98 2.21
C PHE A 22 -27.23 15.50 0.91
N LEU A 23 -26.53 16.63 1.00
CA LEU A 23 -25.90 17.27 -0.15
C LEU A 23 -24.46 16.82 -0.39
N ASP A 24 -23.85 16.14 0.60
CA ASP A 24 -22.54 15.49 0.48
C ASP A 24 -22.68 13.96 0.52
N PRO A 25 -23.31 13.31 -0.50
CA PRO A 25 -23.31 11.87 -0.55
C PRO A 25 -21.86 11.38 -0.67
N LEU A 26 -21.45 10.51 0.23
CA LEU A 26 -20.17 9.80 0.08
C LEU A 26 -20.17 9.16 -1.33
N PRO A 27 -19.10 9.37 -2.12
CA PRO A 27 -19.01 8.73 -3.44
C PRO A 27 -19.24 7.24 -3.29
N ASN A 28 -20.17 6.67 -4.07
CA ASN A 28 -20.50 5.25 -4.03
C ASN A 28 -19.20 4.41 -4.15
N GLY A 29 -18.96 3.57 -3.14
CA GLY A 29 -17.78 2.70 -3.08
C GLY A 29 -16.59 3.23 -2.27
N HIS A 30 -16.68 4.41 -1.67
CA HIS A 30 -15.67 4.90 -0.72
C HIS A 30 -16.11 4.60 0.72
N TYR A 31 -15.28 3.84 1.43
CA TYR A 31 -15.42 3.62 2.86
C TYR A 31 -14.53 4.60 3.61
N THR A 32 -15.10 5.29 4.61
CA THR A 32 -14.31 6.03 5.59
C THR A 32 -13.67 5.06 6.58
N ASP A 33 -12.61 5.47 7.28
CA ASP A 33 -11.98 4.63 8.30
C ASP A 33 -12.98 4.23 9.39
N GLN A 34 -13.93 5.10 9.74
CA GLN A 34 -14.99 4.79 10.70
C GLN A 34 -15.92 3.70 10.17
N ASN A 35 -16.34 3.78 8.91
CA ASN A 35 -17.19 2.76 8.29
C ASN A 35 -16.46 1.41 8.16
N LEU A 36 -15.13 1.41 7.99
CA LEU A 36 -14.33 0.20 7.94
C LEU A 36 -14.34 -0.55 9.27
N LEU A 37 -14.36 0.15 10.42
CA LEU A 37 -14.40 -0.48 11.75
C LEU A 37 -15.64 -1.35 11.96
N ASP A 38 -16.74 -1.07 11.26
CA ASP A 38 -17.97 -1.86 11.30
C ASP A 38 -17.83 -3.19 10.50
N TYR A 39 -16.76 -3.33 9.71
CA TYR A 39 -16.50 -4.49 8.84
C TYR A 39 -15.13 -5.12 9.12
N PRO A 40 -14.96 -5.89 10.21
CA PRO A 40 -13.68 -6.51 10.59
C PRO A 40 -13.04 -7.35 9.48
N SER A 41 -13.83 -7.98 8.62
CA SER A 41 -13.36 -8.75 7.47
C SER A 41 -12.64 -7.87 6.43
N MET A 42 -13.08 -6.62 6.24
CA MET A 42 -12.42 -5.68 5.33
C MET A 42 -11.06 -5.25 5.86
N ILE A 43 -10.98 -4.99 7.17
CA ILE A 43 -9.72 -4.62 7.83
C ILE A 43 -8.71 -5.77 7.75
N ARG A 44 -9.13 -6.99 8.07
CA ARG A 44 -8.33 -8.20 7.90
C ARG A 44 -7.93 -8.40 6.44
N GLY A 45 -8.82 -8.09 5.51
CA GLY A 45 -8.60 -8.15 4.07
C GLY A 45 -7.39 -7.33 3.58
N PHE A 46 -6.96 -6.29 4.29
CA PHE A 46 -5.73 -5.58 3.94
C PHE A 46 -4.50 -6.47 4.11
N VAL A 47 -4.39 -7.20 5.23
CA VAL A 47 -3.29 -8.14 5.46
C VAL A 47 -3.36 -9.28 4.43
N GLU A 48 -4.55 -9.85 4.21
CA GLU A 48 -4.76 -10.92 3.23
C GLU A 48 -4.40 -10.49 1.79
N LYS A 49 -4.74 -9.24 1.41
CA LYS A 49 -4.33 -8.67 0.11
C LYS A 49 -2.83 -8.47 0.01
N SER A 50 -2.17 -8.09 1.11
CA SER A 50 -0.71 -8.03 1.14
C SER A 50 -0.11 -9.43 0.95
N TYR A 51 -0.59 -10.45 1.64
CA TYR A 51 -0.17 -11.85 1.43
C TYR A 51 -0.36 -12.32 -0.01
N ALA A 52 -1.50 -11.98 -0.62
CA ALA A 52 -1.82 -12.40 -1.98
C ALA A 52 -0.87 -11.83 -3.06
N LEU A 53 -0.09 -10.82 -2.72
CA LEU A 53 0.93 -10.24 -3.61
C LEU A 53 2.30 -10.91 -3.47
N LEU A 54 2.49 -11.78 -2.48
CA LEU A 54 3.73 -12.55 -2.38
C LEU A 54 3.88 -13.47 -3.59
N PRO A 55 5.11 -13.73 -4.04
CA PRO A 55 5.36 -14.68 -5.13
C PRO A 55 4.88 -16.08 -4.74
N THR A 56 4.04 -16.69 -5.57
CA THR A 56 3.35 -17.94 -5.24
C THR A 56 3.93 -19.16 -5.91
N SER A 57 4.78 -19.04 -6.92
CA SER A 57 5.34 -20.22 -7.58
C SER A 57 6.66 -19.96 -8.29
N TYR A 58 7.49 -20.98 -8.31
CA TYR A 58 8.67 -21.09 -9.16
C TYR A 58 8.32 -21.48 -10.61
N SER A 59 7.13 -22.04 -10.82
CA SER A 59 6.74 -22.59 -12.14
C SER A 59 5.99 -21.56 -12.97
N GLY A 60 6.69 -20.88 -13.84
CA GLY A 60 6.10 -20.01 -14.87
C GLY A 60 5.89 -18.56 -14.46
N GLY A 61 6.33 -18.16 -13.27
CA GLY A 61 6.45 -16.76 -12.88
C GLY A 61 7.77 -16.15 -13.34
N GLU A 62 7.85 -14.86 -13.32
CA GLU A 62 9.02 -14.08 -13.70
C GLU A 62 10.31 -14.49 -12.94
N TYR A 63 10.18 -15.15 -11.79
CA TYR A 63 11.30 -15.57 -10.94
C TYR A 63 12.15 -16.73 -11.50
N VAL A 64 11.55 -17.62 -12.28
CA VAL A 64 12.26 -18.77 -12.87
C VAL A 64 13.41 -18.32 -13.77
N TYR A 65 13.36 -17.08 -14.21
CA TYR A 65 14.31 -16.53 -15.15
C TYR A 65 15.30 -15.54 -14.54
N LEU A 66 15.30 -15.33 -13.21
CA LEU A 66 16.31 -14.49 -12.57
C LEU A 66 17.73 -15.02 -12.79
N ASP A 67 17.90 -16.34 -12.79
CA ASP A 67 19.17 -16.99 -13.10
C ASP A 67 19.62 -16.70 -14.54
N GLY A 68 18.70 -16.42 -15.45
CA GLY A 68 19.00 -15.96 -16.80
C GLY A 68 19.61 -14.55 -16.89
N ALA A 69 19.68 -13.82 -15.77
CA ALA A 69 20.41 -12.56 -15.64
C ALA A 69 21.84 -12.77 -15.07
N THR A 70 22.19 -13.99 -14.71
CA THR A 70 23.50 -14.38 -14.17
C THR A 70 24.26 -15.22 -15.20
N ASP A 71 25.41 -15.73 -14.82
CA ASP A 71 26.23 -16.65 -15.61
C ASP A 71 25.82 -18.13 -15.46
N ASP A 72 24.90 -18.43 -14.54
CA ASP A 72 24.46 -19.80 -14.24
C ASP A 72 23.52 -20.38 -15.31
N VAL A 73 22.72 -19.52 -15.96
CA VAL A 73 21.69 -19.97 -16.94
C VAL A 73 21.64 -19.05 -18.17
N VAL A 74 21.64 -19.67 -19.33
CA VAL A 74 21.41 -18.99 -20.62
C VAL A 74 20.03 -19.34 -21.14
N THR A 75 19.16 -18.36 -21.33
CA THR A 75 17.86 -18.55 -21.96
C THR A 75 17.98 -18.50 -23.49
N THR A 76 17.33 -19.45 -24.17
CA THR A 76 17.24 -19.48 -25.63
C THR A 76 16.28 -18.45 -26.20
N ALA A 77 15.31 -17.98 -25.39
CA ALA A 77 14.34 -16.98 -25.80
C ALA A 77 14.99 -15.60 -25.96
N GLN A 78 15.17 -15.14 -27.17
CA GLN A 78 15.83 -13.86 -27.48
C GLN A 78 15.08 -12.64 -26.92
N THR A 79 13.77 -12.75 -26.77
CA THR A 79 12.91 -11.70 -26.22
C THR A 79 12.84 -11.67 -24.69
N ASN A 80 13.51 -12.61 -24.02
CA ASN A 80 13.49 -12.69 -22.56
C ASN A 80 14.15 -11.43 -21.94
N ALA A 81 13.47 -10.79 -21.02
CA ALA A 81 13.94 -9.56 -20.38
C ALA A 81 15.22 -9.79 -19.56
N MET A 82 15.36 -10.96 -18.91
CA MET A 82 16.55 -11.30 -18.11
C MET A 82 17.78 -11.49 -19.00
N ARG A 83 17.61 -12.07 -20.21
CA ARG A 83 18.72 -12.13 -21.16
C ARG A 83 19.23 -10.75 -21.56
N ARG A 84 18.33 -9.80 -21.81
CA ARG A 84 18.72 -8.42 -22.12
C ARG A 84 19.46 -7.77 -20.94
N PHE A 85 19.04 -8.08 -19.73
CA PHE A 85 19.70 -7.61 -18.52
C PHE A 85 21.12 -8.20 -18.41
N ALA A 86 21.27 -9.53 -18.60
CA ALA A 86 22.55 -10.24 -18.54
C ALA A 86 23.59 -9.70 -19.55
N VAL A 87 23.15 -9.29 -20.75
CA VAL A 87 24.04 -8.73 -21.79
C VAL A 87 24.20 -7.20 -21.70
N GLY A 88 23.72 -6.58 -20.62
CA GLY A 88 23.86 -5.14 -20.39
C GLY A 88 23.04 -4.24 -21.34
N SER A 89 22.03 -4.79 -22.04
CA SER A 89 21.18 -4.04 -22.95
C SER A 89 19.90 -3.50 -22.28
N GLY A 90 19.80 -3.62 -20.95
CA GLY A 90 18.69 -3.08 -20.17
C GLY A 90 18.67 -1.55 -20.19
N THR A 91 17.48 -0.99 -20.27
CA THR A 91 17.25 0.45 -20.18
C THR A 91 16.15 0.72 -19.16
N PRO A 92 16.05 1.93 -18.57
CA PRO A 92 14.92 2.27 -17.68
C PRO A 92 13.54 2.06 -18.33
N ALA A 93 13.44 2.21 -19.66
CA ALA A 93 12.21 1.95 -20.41
C ALA A 93 11.90 0.44 -20.57
N SER A 94 12.91 -0.41 -20.47
CA SER A 94 12.80 -1.88 -20.61
C SER A 94 13.18 -2.60 -19.31
N ASP A 95 12.95 -1.98 -18.16
CA ASP A 95 13.22 -2.57 -16.85
C ASP A 95 12.37 -3.83 -16.63
N PRO A 96 12.99 -5.01 -16.51
CA PRO A 96 12.27 -6.26 -16.26
C PRO A 96 11.68 -6.33 -14.84
N PHE A 97 12.13 -5.47 -13.93
CA PHE A 97 11.70 -5.44 -12.54
C PHE A 97 10.59 -4.44 -12.25
N LYS A 98 10.12 -3.67 -13.24
CA LYS A 98 9.09 -2.64 -13.05
C LYS A 98 7.81 -3.16 -12.38
N THR A 99 7.38 -4.37 -12.73
CA THR A 99 6.19 -5.01 -12.14
C THR A 99 6.39 -5.33 -10.66
N TYR A 100 7.60 -5.69 -10.26
CA TYR A 100 7.96 -5.94 -8.85
C TYR A 100 7.91 -4.66 -8.04
N TRP A 101 8.39 -3.55 -8.57
CA TRP A 101 8.29 -2.24 -7.91
C TRP A 101 6.83 -1.92 -7.54
N ILE A 102 5.94 -2.02 -8.54
CA ILE A 102 4.51 -1.75 -8.35
C ILE A 102 3.90 -2.73 -7.34
N ARG A 103 4.21 -4.02 -7.42
CA ARG A 103 3.75 -5.06 -6.52
C ARG A 103 4.17 -4.79 -5.08
N ASP A 104 5.44 -4.50 -4.87
CA ASP A 104 6.03 -4.34 -3.54
C ASP A 104 5.46 -3.12 -2.84
N TYR A 105 5.38 -1.97 -3.53
CA TYR A 105 4.71 -0.79 -2.95
C TYR A 105 3.22 -0.99 -2.73
N LYS A 106 2.55 -1.79 -3.55
CA LYS A 106 1.15 -2.16 -3.32
C LYS A 106 1.00 -3.03 -2.06
N GLY A 107 1.92 -3.96 -1.84
CA GLY A 107 1.98 -4.77 -0.61
C GLY A 107 2.23 -3.91 0.62
N ILE A 108 3.21 -2.99 0.55
CA ILE A 108 3.50 -2.01 1.60
C ILE A 108 2.27 -1.14 1.89
N MET A 109 1.57 -0.66 0.86
CA MET A 109 0.37 0.16 1.02
C MET A 109 -0.72 -0.59 1.82
N TYR A 110 -0.97 -1.86 1.51
CA TYR A 110 -1.94 -2.66 2.25
C TYR A 110 -1.53 -2.89 3.70
N ALA A 111 -0.25 -3.20 3.95
CA ALA A 111 0.28 -3.33 5.30
C ALA A 111 0.15 -2.01 6.08
N ASN A 112 0.55 -0.89 5.46
CA ASN A 112 0.42 0.43 6.08
C ASN A 112 -1.03 0.78 6.39
N LYS A 113 -1.99 0.46 5.49
CA LYS A 113 -3.41 0.73 5.74
C LYS A 113 -3.95 -0.03 6.95
N PHE A 114 -3.50 -1.28 7.17
CA PHE A 114 -3.82 -2.03 8.38
C PHE A 114 -3.22 -1.39 9.65
N LEU A 115 -1.99 -0.88 9.55
CA LEU A 115 -1.25 -0.28 10.66
C LEU A 115 -1.64 1.18 10.94
N ASP A 116 -2.29 1.84 9.96
CA ASP A 116 -2.66 3.26 10.03
C ASP A 116 -3.57 3.53 11.23
N LYS A 117 -3.18 4.53 12.06
CA LYS A 117 -3.94 4.99 13.23
C LYS A 117 -4.46 3.83 14.09
N PHE A 118 -3.71 2.74 14.12
CA PHE A 118 -4.10 1.52 14.82
C PHE A 118 -5.41 0.90 14.31
N LEU A 119 -5.80 1.14 13.06
CA LEU A 119 -7.04 0.64 12.48
C LEU A 119 -7.24 -0.86 12.74
N GLY A 120 -6.22 -1.67 12.42
CA GLY A 120 -6.25 -3.11 12.65
C GLY A 120 -6.34 -3.51 14.12
N LEU A 121 -5.74 -2.74 15.04
CA LEU A 121 -5.74 -3.00 16.48
C LEU A 121 -7.01 -2.48 17.18
N ASN A 122 -7.69 -1.50 16.60
CA ASN A 122 -8.97 -0.99 17.14
C ASN A 122 -10.17 -1.80 16.64
N THR A 123 -9.98 -2.67 15.65
CA THR A 123 -11.02 -3.51 15.08
C THR A 123 -11.29 -4.72 15.99
N ARG A 124 -12.57 -5.03 16.21
CA ARG A 124 -12.99 -6.20 16.96
C ARG A 124 -13.24 -7.39 16.02
N TYR A 125 -12.37 -8.38 16.06
CA TYR A 125 -12.45 -9.59 15.22
C TYR A 125 -13.18 -10.75 15.91
N MET A 126 -13.16 -10.82 17.24
CA MET A 126 -13.71 -11.90 18.05
C MET A 126 -14.57 -11.35 19.19
N ILE A 127 -15.57 -12.15 19.62
CA ILE A 127 -16.45 -11.79 20.75
C ILE A 127 -15.65 -11.88 22.06
N ASP A 128 -14.87 -12.94 22.23
CA ASP A 128 -14.01 -13.14 23.39
C ASP A 128 -12.82 -12.17 23.33
N ASN A 129 -12.55 -11.49 24.46
CA ASN A 129 -11.54 -10.45 24.51
C ASN A 129 -10.11 -11.00 24.39
N GLU A 130 -9.82 -12.14 24.96
CA GLU A 130 -8.48 -12.75 24.91
C GLU A 130 -8.18 -13.25 23.50
N GLN A 131 -9.13 -13.93 22.88
CA GLN A 131 -9.01 -14.35 21.48
C GLN A 131 -8.89 -13.16 20.54
N ASN A 132 -9.69 -12.11 20.78
CA ASN A 132 -9.61 -10.89 19.98
C ASN A 132 -8.21 -10.26 20.04
N LEU A 133 -7.64 -10.14 21.22
CA LEU A 133 -6.29 -9.59 21.39
C LEU A 133 -5.22 -10.45 20.69
N ARG A 134 -5.36 -11.78 20.73
CA ARG A 134 -4.47 -12.71 20.02
C ARG A 134 -4.54 -12.48 18.50
N VAL A 135 -5.75 -12.38 17.94
CA VAL A 135 -5.95 -12.13 16.51
C VAL A 135 -5.38 -10.76 16.12
N GLN A 136 -5.65 -9.70 16.89
CA GLN A 136 -5.11 -8.36 16.61
C GLN A 136 -3.57 -8.37 16.56
N ARG A 137 -2.92 -9.00 17.56
CA ARG A 137 -1.45 -9.09 17.62
C ARG A 137 -0.87 -9.94 16.49
N SER A 138 -1.54 -11.03 16.13
CA SER A 138 -1.10 -11.88 15.01
C SER A 138 -1.14 -11.08 13.70
N LEU A 139 -2.27 -10.44 13.40
CA LEU A 139 -2.41 -9.63 12.18
C LEU A 139 -1.44 -8.43 12.14
N GLN A 140 -1.14 -7.84 13.30
CA GLN A 140 -0.14 -6.79 13.41
C GLN A 140 1.27 -7.31 13.08
N GLY A 141 1.63 -8.46 13.64
CA GLY A 141 2.90 -9.12 13.33
C GLY A 141 3.02 -9.45 11.83
N ASP A 142 1.94 -9.99 11.25
CA ASP A 142 1.86 -10.27 9.82
C ASP A 142 2.05 -9.01 8.97
N ALA A 143 1.39 -7.90 9.34
CA ALA A 143 1.50 -6.65 8.60
C ALA A 143 2.93 -6.07 8.64
N TYR A 144 3.60 -6.11 9.79
CA TYR A 144 5.00 -5.69 9.91
C TYR A 144 5.93 -6.61 9.12
N ALA A 145 5.76 -7.93 9.23
CA ALA A 145 6.58 -8.90 8.51
C ALA A 145 6.45 -8.76 6.99
N LEU A 146 5.22 -8.59 6.49
CA LEU A 146 4.97 -8.37 5.07
C LEU A 146 5.57 -7.06 4.58
N ARG A 147 5.43 -5.97 5.35
CA ARG A 147 6.05 -4.69 5.00
C ARG A 147 7.57 -4.81 4.92
N ALA A 148 8.20 -5.42 5.93
CA ALA A 148 9.64 -5.66 5.94
C ALA A 148 10.09 -6.54 4.76
N TRP A 149 9.30 -7.58 4.41
CA TRP A 149 9.59 -8.44 3.27
C TRP A 149 9.61 -7.66 1.95
N TYR A 150 8.59 -6.84 1.69
CA TYR A 150 8.53 -6.02 0.47
C TYR A 150 9.64 -4.97 0.43
N GLN A 151 9.96 -4.36 1.56
CA GLN A 151 11.06 -3.40 1.69
C GLN A 151 12.41 -4.07 1.42
N LEU A 152 12.63 -5.29 1.91
CA LEU A 152 13.82 -6.08 1.61
C LEU A 152 13.89 -6.44 0.10
N ASP A 153 12.77 -6.79 -0.51
CA ASP A 153 12.72 -7.10 -1.94
C ASP A 153 13.05 -5.88 -2.80
N LEU A 154 12.55 -4.69 -2.42
CA LEU A 154 12.93 -3.40 -3.01
C LEU A 154 14.43 -3.12 -2.83
N LEU A 155 14.97 -3.30 -1.63
CA LEU A 155 16.38 -3.03 -1.35
C LEU A 155 17.31 -3.94 -2.18
N ARG A 156 16.96 -5.21 -2.32
CA ARG A 156 17.74 -6.19 -3.12
C ARG A 156 17.78 -5.86 -4.60
N LYS A 157 16.71 -5.27 -5.16
CA LYS A 157 16.59 -5.01 -6.60
C LYS A 157 17.07 -3.61 -7.00
N TRP A 158 16.81 -2.62 -6.16
CA TRP A 158 17.11 -1.21 -6.47
C TRP A 158 18.10 -0.56 -5.54
N GLY A 159 18.49 -1.21 -4.43
CA GLY A 159 19.57 -0.73 -3.57
C GLY A 159 20.92 -0.76 -4.29
N GLY A 160 21.75 0.24 -4.05
CA GLY A 160 23.08 0.27 -4.60
C GLY A 160 23.67 1.66 -4.74
N LYS A 161 24.83 1.74 -5.39
CA LYS A 161 25.58 2.97 -5.54
C LYS A 161 24.95 3.87 -6.60
N GLY A 162 24.59 5.09 -6.21
CA GLY A 162 24.09 6.13 -7.12
C GLY A 162 25.22 6.73 -7.97
N THR A 163 24.83 7.57 -8.93
CA THR A 163 25.80 8.27 -9.82
C THR A 163 26.73 9.23 -9.06
N ASP A 164 26.28 9.71 -7.92
CA ASP A 164 27.04 10.57 -7.00
C ASP A 164 27.93 9.80 -6.01
N GLY A 165 27.94 8.47 -6.13
CA GLY A 165 28.75 7.57 -5.29
C GLY A 165 28.12 7.19 -3.95
N ARG A 166 26.97 7.76 -3.57
CA ARG A 166 26.25 7.40 -2.34
C ARG A 166 25.55 6.06 -2.48
N LEU A 167 25.53 5.29 -1.38
CA LEU A 167 24.70 4.10 -1.30
C LEU A 167 23.25 4.51 -1.02
N LEU A 168 22.36 4.22 -1.96
CA LEU A 168 20.94 4.55 -1.90
C LEU A 168 20.10 3.27 -1.82
N GLY A 169 19.02 3.35 -1.06
CA GLY A 169 17.99 2.32 -0.96
C GLY A 169 16.77 2.65 -1.82
N PHE A 170 15.61 2.57 -1.24
CA PHE A 170 14.30 2.85 -1.84
C PHE A 170 13.62 4.00 -1.08
N PRO A 171 12.58 4.64 -1.62
CA PRO A 171 11.74 5.57 -0.87
C PRO A 171 11.01 4.87 0.27
N ILE A 172 11.29 5.26 1.52
CA ILE A 172 10.67 4.68 2.70
C ILE A 172 9.25 5.25 2.84
N VAL A 173 8.25 4.36 2.84
CA VAL A 173 6.84 4.70 3.00
C VAL A 173 6.28 3.86 4.14
N THR A 174 5.92 4.51 5.25
CA THR A 174 5.42 3.85 6.47
C THR A 174 3.96 4.15 6.77
N GLU A 175 3.34 5.05 6.00
CA GLU A 175 1.95 5.47 6.13
C GLU A 175 1.19 5.28 4.81
N PRO A 176 -0.15 5.19 4.84
CA PRO A 176 -0.94 5.19 3.61
C PRO A 176 -0.77 6.50 2.85
N ILE A 177 -0.52 6.40 1.55
CA ILE A 177 -0.42 7.57 0.68
C ILE A 177 -1.83 7.95 0.21
N ASN A 178 -2.21 9.20 0.43
CA ASN A 178 -3.40 9.77 -0.18
C ASN A 178 -3.06 10.23 -1.60
N VAL A 179 -3.51 9.48 -2.61
CA VAL A 179 -3.25 9.79 -4.03
C VAL A 179 -3.89 11.11 -4.52
N PHE A 180 -4.78 11.69 -3.72
CA PHE A 180 -5.38 13.00 -4.01
C PHE A 180 -4.60 14.16 -3.38
N ASP A 181 -3.56 13.85 -2.61
CA ASP A 181 -2.68 14.86 -2.04
C ASP A 181 -1.61 15.25 -3.06
N ALA A 182 -1.53 16.53 -3.40
CA ALA A 182 -0.60 17.03 -4.38
C ALA A 182 0.88 16.79 -3.99
N GLU A 183 1.17 16.67 -2.69
CA GLU A 183 2.51 16.42 -2.16
C GLU A 183 2.82 14.91 -2.07
N ALA A 184 1.83 14.05 -2.27
CA ALA A 184 1.96 12.59 -2.11
C ALA A 184 2.91 11.92 -3.15
N GLY A 185 3.45 12.66 -4.10
CA GLY A 185 4.30 12.13 -5.17
C GLY A 185 5.79 12.44 -5.07
N ASP A 186 6.22 13.26 -4.11
CA ASP A 186 7.63 13.67 -3.98
C ASP A 186 8.41 12.75 -3.02
N PHE A 187 8.62 11.51 -3.45
CA PHE A 187 9.40 10.52 -2.70
C PHE A 187 10.84 10.44 -3.20
N THR A 188 11.78 10.86 -2.37
CA THR A 188 13.20 10.68 -2.61
C THR A 188 13.68 9.32 -2.07
N ARG A 189 14.72 8.76 -2.66
CA ARG A 189 15.36 7.54 -2.17
C ARG A 189 16.08 7.83 -0.86
N ALA A 190 15.84 7.01 0.15
CA ALA A 190 16.60 7.00 1.40
C ALA A 190 18.00 6.42 1.18
N SER A 191 18.89 6.61 2.13
CA SER A 191 20.18 5.91 2.15
C SER A 191 19.96 4.41 2.33
N TYR A 192 20.95 3.63 1.96
CA TYR A 192 20.93 2.17 2.14
C TYR A 192 20.76 1.79 3.62
N ASP A 193 21.49 2.47 4.49
CA ASP A 193 21.49 2.20 5.92
C ASP A 193 20.12 2.53 6.58
N GLU A 194 19.50 3.67 6.22
CA GLU A 194 18.15 4.00 6.67
C GLU A 194 17.14 2.94 6.22
N CYS A 195 17.29 2.38 5.01
CA CYS A 195 16.42 1.31 4.55
C CYS A 195 16.63 0.02 5.35
N VAL A 196 17.87 -0.32 5.72
CA VAL A 196 18.17 -1.48 6.57
C VAL A 196 17.55 -1.30 7.96
N GLU A 197 17.74 -0.13 8.57
CA GLU A 197 17.14 0.18 9.88
C GLU A 197 15.61 0.11 9.87
N GLN A 198 14.99 0.53 8.77
CA GLN A 198 13.54 0.47 8.62
C GLN A 198 13.02 -0.97 8.46
N ILE A 199 13.80 -1.88 7.90
CA ILE A 199 13.44 -3.29 7.69
C ILE A 199 13.56 -4.10 9.00
N LEU A 200 14.51 -3.78 9.86
CA LEU A 200 14.79 -4.46 11.14
C LEU A 200 13.78 -4.07 12.24
#